data_cb5583a7f854d8e5d68cffb2ae85089f
#
_entry.id   cb5583a7f854d8e5d68cffb2ae85089f
#
_cell.length_a   1.000
_cell.length_b   1.000
_cell.length_c   1.000
_cell.angle_alpha   90.00
_cell.angle_beta   90.00
_cell.angle_gamma   90.00
#
_symmetry.space_group_name_H-M   'P 1'
#
loop_
_entity.id
_entity.type
_entity.pdbx_description
1 polymer ?
#
loop_
_entity_poly.entity_id
_entity_poly.type
_entity_poly.pdbx_seq_one_letter_code
_entity_poly.pdbx_strand_id
1 'polypeptide(L)'
;MVEKEGYEADDVIGTLATMSRSRGFSTFIMSPDKDLSQLVDPSVKIYRPGYKGQPAEVRGEKEVCDVFGINRPIQVIDILALMGDKVDNIVGCPGVGEKTASKLILEFDSVENLIANTDKLKGALKTKVESNVDNILFSKKLATICTEVPIEFDEEAYSRHPVDEAAIRDRK
;
A
#
# COMPACT_ATOMS: atom_id res chain seq x y z
N MET A 1 10.38 19.52 -0.70
CA MET A 1 9.06 18.92 -0.96
C MET A 1 9.08 18.39 -2.38
N VAL A 2 8.60 17.18 -2.61
CA VAL A 2 8.51 16.57 -3.96
C VAL A 2 7.03 16.41 -4.28
N GLU A 3 6.61 16.94 -5.43
CA GLU A 3 5.26 16.83 -5.94
C GLU A 3 5.29 16.68 -7.45
N LYS A 4 4.26 16.08 -8.03
CA LYS A 4 4.09 15.97 -9.47
C LYS A 4 2.61 16.11 -9.82
N GLU A 5 2.29 17.09 -10.66
CA GLU A 5 0.92 17.31 -11.12
C GLU A 5 0.38 16.04 -11.81
N GLY A 6 -0.87 15.68 -11.47
CA GLY A 6 -1.55 14.50 -12.01
C GLY A 6 -1.26 13.19 -11.29
N TYR A 7 -0.48 13.20 -10.20
CA TYR A 7 -0.17 12.04 -9.36
C TYR A 7 -0.49 12.31 -7.90
N GLU A 8 -0.85 11.27 -7.17
CA GLU A 8 -1.09 11.33 -5.73
C GLU A 8 0.23 11.28 -4.94
N ALA A 9 0.17 11.69 -3.67
CA ALA A 9 1.34 11.63 -2.78
C ALA A 9 1.90 10.21 -2.67
N ASP A 10 1.03 9.21 -2.63
CA ASP A 10 1.40 7.79 -2.51
C ASP A 10 2.14 7.28 -3.73
N ASP A 11 1.79 7.76 -4.94
CA ASP A 11 2.52 7.46 -6.17
C ASP A 11 3.95 8.02 -6.12
N VAL A 12 4.09 9.26 -5.65
CA VAL A 12 5.42 9.89 -5.47
C VAL A 12 6.24 9.11 -4.43
N ILE A 13 5.62 8.74 -3.30
CA ILE A 13 6.27 7.94 -2.24
C ILE A 13 6.69 6.58 -2.79
N GLY A 14 5.81 5.88 -3.50
CA GLY A 14 6.07 4.57 -4.09
C GLY A 14 7.20 4.63 -5.12
N THR A 15 7.22 5.67 -5.94
CA THR A 15 8.28 5.90 -6.93
C THR A 15 9.61 6.16 -6.26
N LEU A 16 9.67 7.05 -5.25
CA LEU A 16 10.90 7.33 -4.51
C LEU A 16 11.42 6.08 -3.78
N ALA A 17 10.54 5.29 -3.16
CA ALA A 17 10.91 4.05 -2.51
C ALA A 17 11.52 3.04 -3.51
N THR A 18 10.94 2.93 -4.70
CA THR A 18 11.45 2.07 -5.78
C THR A 18 12.81 2.54 -6.29
N MET A 19 12.98 3.84 -6.50
CA MET A 19 14.26 4.43 -6.90
C MET A 19 15.34 4.26 -5.82
N SER A 20 15.00 4.45 -4.55
CA SER A 20 15.90 4.23 -3.41
C SER A 20 16.39 2.79 -3.36
N ARG A 21 15.48 1.82 -3.51
CA ARG A 21 15.80 0.40 -3.54
C ARG A 21 16.80 0.07 -4.65
N SER A 22 16.60 0.58 -5.86
CA SER A 22 17.49 0.34 -6.99
C SER A 22 18.91 0.89 -6.77
N ARG A 23 19.08 1.82 -5.85
CA ARG A 23 20.36 2.42 -5.43
C ARG A 23 20.92 1.83 -4.12
N GLY A 24 20.29 0.80 -3.57
CA GLY A 24 20.75 0.09 -2.39
C GLY A 24 20.45 0.75 -1.05
N PHE A 25 19.53 1.72 -1.01
CA PHE A 25 19.08 2.34 0.24
C PHE A 25 18.11 1.46 1.01
N SER A 26 18.10 1.58 2.33
CA SER A 26 17.02 1.12 3.19
C SER A 26 16.04 2.26 3.41
N THR A 27 14.78 2.05 3.08
CA THR A 27 13.73 3.08 3.08
C THR A 27 12.76 2.86 4.22
N PHE A 28 12.44 3.92 4.96
CA PHE A 28 11.36 3.94 5.93
C PHE A 28 10.29 4.93 5.49
N ILE A 29 9.11 4.44 5.13
CA ILE A 29 7.95 5.27 4.82
C ILE A 29 7.26 5.61 6.14
N MET A 30 7.26 6.89 6.51
CA MET A 30 6.60 7.36 7.74
C MET A 30 5.15 7.76 7.42
N SER A 31 4.23 6.83 7.60
CA SER A 31 2.80 7.06 7.35
C SER A 31 1.94 6.14 8.21
N PRO A 32 0.74 6.57 8.65
CA PRO A 32 -0.28 5.71 9.22
C PRO A 32 -1.10 4.97 8.15
N ASP A 33 -0.93 5.34 6.88
CA ASP A 33 -1.72 4.80 5.78
C ASP A 33 -1.42 3.32 5.54
N LYS A 34 -2.49 2.52 5.49
CA LYS A 34 -2.41 1.07 5.30
C LYS A 34 -2.05 0.69 3.87
N ASP A 35 -2.40 1.54 2.90
CA ASP A 35 -2.28 1.23 1.48
C ASP A 35 -0.82 1.20 1.04
N LEU A 36 0.02 2.04 1.67
CA LEU A 36 1.48 2.02 1.50
C LEU A 36 2.13 0.69 1.93
N SER A 37 1.41 -0.17 2.66
CA SER A 37 1.90 -1.49 3.04
C SER A 37 2.18 -2.39 1.84
N GLN A 38 1.57 -2.13 0.68
CA GLN A 38 1.85 -2.84 -0.57
C GLN A 38 3.28 -2.64 -1.09
N LEU A 39 3.95 -1.55 -0.65
CA LEU A 39 5.31 -1.20 -1.05
C LEU A 39 6.40 -1.88 -0.21
N VAL A 40 6.01 -2.56 0.87
CA VAL A 40 6.95 -3.19 1.81
C VAL A 40 7.66 -4.36 1.15
N ASP A 41 8.99 -4.35 1.28
CA ASP A 41 9.89 -5.41 0.85
C ASP A 41 11.11 -5.48 1.80
N PRO A 42 12.14 -6.30 1.55
CA PRO A 42 13.32 -6.36 2.41
C PRO A 42 14.03 -5.02 2.63
N SER A 43 13.93 -4.07 1.68
CA SER A 43 14.57 -2.75 1.73
C SER A 43 13.63 -1.61 2.11
N VAL A 44 12.31 -1.82 2.03
CA VAL A 44 11.27 -0.81 2.31
C VAL A 44 10.43 -1.24 3.50
N LYS A 45 10.31 -0.40 4.51
CA LYS A 45 9.51 -0.63 5.72
C LYS A 45 8.59 0.55 6.00
N ILE A 46 7.48 0.29 6.68
CA ILE A 46 6.60 1.33 7.20
C ILE A 46 7.00 1.67 8.62
N TYR A 47 7.23 2.95 8.90
CA TYR A 47 7.38 3.46 10.25
C TYR A 47 6.10 4.17 10.67
N ARG A 48 5.44 3.66 11.70
CA ARG A 48 4.27 4.27 12.31
C ARG A 48 4.68 4.95 13.61
N PRO A 49 4.60 6.28 13.70
CA PRO A 49 4.88 6.99 14.95
C PRO A 49 3.97 6.54 16.08
N GLY A 50 4.50 6.51 17.29
CA GLY A 50 3.70 6.23 18.47
C GLY A 50 2.58 7.25 18.66
N TYR A 51 1.41 6.82 19.12
CA TYR A 51 0.25 7.67 19.31
C TYR A 51 -0.51 7.27 20.58
N LYS A 52 -0.92 8.27 21.40
CA LYS A 52 -1.71 8.06 22.63
C LYS A 52 -1.15 6.97 23.58
N GLY A 53 0.17 6.98 23.80
CA GLY A 53 0.84 6.04 24.70
C GLY A 53 1.19 4.70 24.07
N GLN A 54 0.83 4.47 22.81
CA GLN A 54 1.34 3.33 22.04
C GLN A 54 2.75 3.64 21.52
N PRO A 55 3.69 2.69 21.58
CA PRO A 55 5.03 2.89 21.06
C PRO A 55 5.02 3.04 19.54
N ALA A 56 6.09 3.60 19.00
CA ALA A 56 6.33 3.57 17.56
C ALA A 56 6.51 2.11 17.08
N GLU A 57 6.04 1.83 15.89
CA GLU A 57 6.07 0.50 15.27
C GLU A 57 6.79 0.56 13.91
N VAL A 58 7.66 -0.41 13.65
CA VAL A 58 8.24 -0.64 12.33
C VAL A 58 7.62 -1.91 11.76
N ARG A 59 7.01 -1.80 10.58
CA ARG A 59 6.41 -2.93 9.87
C ARG A 59 7.26 -3.29 8.66
N GLY A 60 7.86 -4.46 8.69
CA GLY A 60 8.43 -5.14 7.55
C GLY A 60 7.44 -6.14 6.95
N GLU A 61 7.95 -7.02 6.09
CA GLU A 61 7.11 -8.00 5.37
C GLU A 61 6.29 -8.88 6.33
N LYS A 62 6.92 -9.38 7.39
CA LYS A 62 6.27 -10.25 8.36
C LYS A 62 5.09 -9.55 9.05
N GLU A 63 5.32 -8.33 9.56
CA GLU A 63 4.30 -7.56 10.28
C GLU A 63 3.13 -7.19 9.36
N VAL A 64 3.40 -6.84 8.10
CA VAL A 64 2.35 -6.58 7.10
C VAL A 64 1.55 -7.86 6.82
N CYS A 65 2.24 -8.97 6.58
CA CYS A 65 1.57 -10.26 6.32
C CYS A 65 0.71 -10.70 7.51
N ASP A 66 1.21 -10.55 8.74
CA ASP A 66 0.46 -10.89 9.97
C ASP A 66 -0.79 -9.99 10.12
N VAL A 67 -0.69 -8.69 9.83
CA VAL A 67 -1.80 -7.72 9.95
C VAL A 67 -2.92 -8.01 8.96
N PHE A 68 -2.58 -8.26 7.70
CA PHE A 68 -3.57 -8.47 6.64
C PHE A 68 -3.97 -9.95 6.46
N GLY A 69 -3.26 -10.89 7.11
CA GLY A 69 -3.48 -12.32 6.95
C GLY A 69 -3.19 -12.76 5.51
N ILE A 70 -2.01 -12.44 4.99
CA ILE A 70 -1.56 -12.70 3.62
C ILE A 70 -0.14 -13.28 3.62
N ASN A 71 0.34 -13.76 2.47
CA ASN A 71 1.66 -14.37 2.35
C ASN A 71 2.76 -13.37 1.91
N ARG A 72 2.38 -12.29 1.22
CA ARG A 72 3.30 -11.29 0.66
C ARG A 72 2.69 -9.90 0.73
N PRO A 73 3.45 -8.84 1.07
CA PRO A 73 2.93 -7.48 1.21
C PRO A 73 2.20 -6.96 -0.04
N ILE A 74 2.65 -7.31 -1.23
CA ILE A 74 2.01 -6.91 -2.49
C ILE A 74 0.54 -7.34 -2.59
N GLN A 75 0.13 -8.39 -1.86
CA GLN A 75 -1.25 -8.88 -1.82
C GLN A 75 -2.20 -7.93 -1.06
N VAL A 76 -1.70 -6.88 -0.41
CA VAL A 76 -2.53 -5.80 0.15
C VAL A 76 -3.41 -5.19 -0.94
N ILE A 77 -2.89 -5.07 -2.17
CA ILE A 77 -3.65 -4.59 -3.33
C ILE A 77 -4.88 -5.49 -3.58
N ASP A 78 -4.72 -6.79 -3.50
CA ASP A 78 -5.81 -7.76 -3.72
C ASP A 78 -6.84 -7.73 -2.58
N ILE A 79 -6.39 -7.51 -1.34
CA ILE A 79 -7.28 -7.30 -0.19
C ILE A 79 -8.14 -6.06 -0.41
N LEU A 80 -7.53 -4.93 -0.78
CA LEU A 80 -8.23 -3.67 -1.06
C LEU A 80 -9.19 -3.81 -2.25
N ALA A 81 -8.76 -4.52 -3.30
CA ALA A 81 -9.60 -4.81 -4.46
C ALA A 81 -10.89 -5.57 -4.11
N LEU A 82 -10.82 -6.47 -3.12
CA LEU A 82 -11.96 -7.25 -2.68
C LEU A 82 -12.82 -6.52 -1.64
N MET A 83 -12.21 -5.95 -0.60
CA MET A 83 -12.96 -5.31 0.47
C MET A 83 -13.44 -3.90 0.13
N GLY A 84 -12.79 -3.26 -0.83
CA GLY A 84 -12.97 -1.84 -1.14
C GLY A 84 -12.37 -0.93 -0.07
N ASP A 85 -12.39 0.37 -0.34
CA ASP A 85 -12.09 1.42 0.62
C ASP A 85 -13.09 2.57 0.49
N LYS A 86 -13.78 2.87 1.59
CA LYS A 86 -14.79 3.95 1.61
C LYS A 86 -14.15 5.34 1.62
N VAL A 87 -12.95 5.47 2.16
CA VAL A 87 -12.24 6.75 2.24
C VAL A 87 -11.84 7.17 0.83
N ASP A 88 -11.31 6.22 0.07
CA ASP A 88 -10.82 6.45 -1.30
C ASP A 88 -11.86 6.16 -2.37
N ASN A 89 -13.12 5.92 -1.96
CA ASN A 89 -14.24 5.62 -2.85
C ASN A 89 -14.00 4.39 -3.75
N ILE A 90 -13.26 3.41 -3.23
CA ILE A 90 -13.02 2.12 -3.89
C ILE A 90 -14.15 1.16 -3.55
N VAL A 91 -14.89 0.69 -4.56
CA VAL A 91 -16.13 -0.09 -4.37
C VAL A 91 -15.86 -1.49 -3.84
N GLY A 92 -14.86 -2.18 -4.40
CA GLY A 92 -14.57 -3.58 -4.08
C GLY A 92 -15.67 -4.55 -4.52
N CYS A 93 -15.76 -5.68 -3.81
CA CYS A 93 -16.81 -6.67 -3.95
C CYS A 93 -17.83 -6.50 -2.80
N PRO A 94 -19.05 -6.00 -3.06
CA PRO A 94 -20.03 -5.74 -2.02
C PRO A 94 -20.33 -6.94 -1.14
N GLY A 95 -20.16 -6.75 0.19
CA GLY A 95 -20.37 -7.81 1.18
C GLY A 95 -19.21 -8.79 1.33
N VAL A 96 -18.03 -8.44 0.80
CA VAL A 96 -16.74 -9.06 1.12
C VAL A 96 -15.98 -8.09 2.02
N GLY A 97 -15.77 -8.44 3.27
CA GLY A 97 -14.96 -7.68 4.21
C GLY A 97 -13.55 -8.28 4.34
N GLU A 98 -12.69 -7.60 5.11
CA GLU A 98 -11.27 -7.92 5.29
C GLU A 98 -11.01 -9.41 5.56
N LYS A 99 -11.69 -10.00 6.55
CA LYS A 99 -11.50 -11.43 6.90
C LYS A 99 -11.84 -12.39 5.76
N THR A 100 -12.82 -12.05 4.93
CA THR A 100 -13.19 -12.87 3.78
C THR A 100 -12.19 -12.67 2.65
N ALA A 101 -11.78 -11.42 2.41
CA ALA A 101 -10.75 -11.08 1.45
C ALA A 101 -9.44 -11.82 1.76
N SER A 102 -8.95 -11.75 3.02
CA SER A 102 -7.74 -12.46 3.45
C SER A 102 -7.81 -13.96 3.18
N LYS A 103 -8.93 -14.61 3.51
CA LYS A 103 -9.10 -16.06 3.23
C LYS A 103 -9.06 -16.37 1.74
N LEU A 104 -9.71 -15.55 0.92
CA LEU A 104 -9.71 -15.73 -0.53
C LEU A 104 -8.30 -15.53 -1.11
N ILE A 105 -7.57 -14.53 -0.68
CA ILE A 105 -6.22 -14.28 -1.18
C ILE A 105 -5.23 -15.33 -0.67
N LEU A 106 -5.38 -15.85 0.54
CA LEU A 106 -4.58 -17.00 1.00
C LEU A 106 -4.83 -18.26 0.15
N GLU A 107 -6.07 -18.49 -0.28
CA GLU A 107 -6.44 -19.68 -1.06
C GLU A 107 -6.09 -19.55 -2.54
N PHE A 108 -6.33 -18.37 -3.12
CA PHE A 108 -6.20 -18.13 -4.57
C PHE A 108 -4.99 -17.31 -4.98
N ASP A 109 -4.23 -16.78 -4.04
CA ASP A 109 -3.03 -15.94 -4.22
C ASP A 109 -3.28 -14.54 -4.82
N SER A 110 -4.23 -14.37 -5.72
CA SER A 110 -4.59 -13.08 -6.34
C SER A 110 -6.08 -13.05 -6.74
N VAL A 111 -6.59 -11.84 -6.98
CA VAL A 111 -7.98 -11.68 -7.48
C VAL A 111 -8.15 -12.23 -8.89
N GLU A 112 -7.14 -12.18 -9.74
CA GLU A 112 -7.18 -12.76 -11.08
C GLU A 112 -7.35 -14.28 -11.00
N ASN A 113 -6.58 -14.94 -10.13
CA ASN A 113 -6.68 -16.38 -9.94
C ASN A 113 -7.99 -16.77 -9.24
N LEU A 114 -8.49 -15.94 -8.32
CA LEU A 114 -9.82 -16.11 -7.73
C LEU A 114 -10.91 -16.06 -8.79
N ILE A 115 -10.89 -15.07 -9.67
CA ILE A 115 -11.86 -14.88 -10.76
C ILE A 115 -11.80 -16.06 -11.74
N ALA A 116 -10.61 -16.53 -12.08
CA ALA A 116 -10.42 -17.67 -12.98
C ALA A 116 -10.89 -19.02 -12.37
N ASN A 117 -11.08 -19.10 -11.05
CA ASN A 117 -11.44 -20.32 -10.33
C ASN A 117 -12.72 -20.16 -9.49
N THR A 118 -13.68 -19.37 -9.93
CA THR A 118 -14.95 -19.15 -9.20
C THR A 118 -15.77 -20.43 -9.05
N ASP A 119 -15.53 -21.45 -9.87
CA ASP A 119 -16.12 -22.79 -9.75
C ASP A 119 -15.80 -23.47 -8.42
N LYS A 120 -14.68 -23.13 -7.78
CA LYS A 120 -14.29 -23.63 -6.45
C LYS A 120 -15.05 -22.95 -5.32
N LEU A 121 -15.63 -21.77 -5.57
CA LEU A 121 -16.46 -21.06 -4.61
C LEU A 121 -17.86 -21.67 -4.51
N LYS A 122 -18.51 -21.49 -3.35
CA LYS A 122 -19.86 -22.02 -3.09
C LYS A 122 -20.82 -20.94 -2.64
N GLY A 123 -22.12 -21.15 -2.93
CA GLY A 123 -23.20 -20.35 -2.42
C GLY A 123 -23.10 -18.85 -2.78
N ALA A 124 -23.54 -18.01 -1.86
CA ALA A 124 -23.60 -16.56 -2.08
C ALA A 124 -22.25 -15.89 -2.40
N LEU A 125 -21.14 -16.46 -1.92
CA LEU A 125 -19.80 -15.92 -2.20
C LEU A 125 -19.43 -16.05 -3.68
N LYS A 126 -19.74 -17.20 -4.29
CA LYS A 126 -19.56 -17.41 -5.72
C LYS A 126 -20.31 -16.37 -6.53
N THR A 127 -21.61 -16.23 -6.27
CA THR A 127 -22.45 -15.24 -6.97
C THR A 127 -21.93 -13.82 -6.81
N LYS A 128 -21.48 -13.44 -5.59
CA LYS A 128 -20.93 -12.11 -5.34
C LYS A 128 -19.69 -11.83 -6.17
N VAL A 129 -18.73 -12.76 -6.19
CA VAL A 129 -17.50 -12.59 -6.96
C VAL A 129 -17.81 -12.52 -8.45
N GLU A 130 -18.60 -13.47 -8.98
CA GLU A 130 -18.96 -13.51 -10.41
C GLU A 130 -19.74 -12.27 -10.87
N SER A 131 -20.60 -11.71 -10.02
CA SER A 131 -21.39 -10.50 -10.35
C SER A 131 -20.60 -9.21 -10.23
N ASN A 132 -19.40 -9.23 -9.66
CA ASN A 132 -18.61 -8.02 -9.38
C ASN A 132 -17.19 -8.07 -9.95
N VAL A 133 -16.94 -8.90 -10.96
CA VAL A 133 -15.61 -9.06 -11.58
C VAL A 133 -15.05 -7.71 -12.03
N ASP A 134 -15.83 -6.92 -12.76
CA ASP A 134 -15.38 -5.61 -13.26
C ASP A 134 -15.07 -4.64 -12.11
N ASN A 135 -15.91 -4.63 -11.07
CA ASN A 135 -15.67 -3.80 -9.89
C ASN A 135 -14.38 -4.20 -9.15
N ILE A 136 -14.13 -5.51 -9.00
CA ILE A 136 -12.91 -6.04 -8.34
C ILE A 136 -11.67 -5.63 -9.12
N LEU A 137 -11.66 -5.85 -10.44
CA LEU A 137 -10.52 -5.50 -11.30
C LEU A 137 -10.29 -3.99 -11.35
N PHE A 138 -11.37 -3.20 -11.42
CA PHE A 138 -11.26 -1.75 -11.38
C PHE A 138 -10.75 -1.25 -10.02
N SER A 139 -11.26 -1.83 -8.92
CA SER A 139 -10.80 -1.52 -7.57
C SER A 139 -9.33 -1.88 -7.38
N LYS A 140 -8.87 -3.01 -7.94
CA LYS A 140 -7.44 -3.36 -7.95
C LYS A 140 -6.60 -2.30 -8.62
N LYS A 141 -7.05 -1.82 -9.78
CA LYS A 141 -6.34 -0.75 -10.50
C LYS A 141 -6.25 0.54 -9.70
N LEU A 142 -7.34 0.93 -9.01
CA LEU A 142 -7.37 2.13 -8.16
C LEU A 142 -6.50 1.99 -6.92
N ALA A 143 -6.50 0.81 -6.29
CA ALA A 143 -5.71 0.54 -5.09
C ALA A 143 -4.20 0.36 -5.37
N THR A 144 -3.81 0.19 -6.63
CA THR A 144 -2.40 -0.02 -6.99
C THR A 144 -1.68 1.31 -7.09
N ILE A 145 -0.71 1.54 -6.22
CA ILE A 145 0.15 2.72 -6.21
C ILE A 145 1.05 2.70 -7.45
N CYS A 146 1.09 3.80 -8.19
CA CYS A 146 1.99 3.99 -9.32
C CYS A 146 3.42 4.21 -8.80
N THR A 147 4.36 3.38 -9.27
CA THR A 147 5.79 3.49 -8.89
C THR A 147 6.68 4.01 -10.02
N GLU A 148 6.05 4.61 -11.04
CA GLU A 148 6.73 5.10 -12.26
C GLU A 148 6.38 6.57 -12.53
N VAL A 149 6.20 7.37 -11.47
CA VAL A 149 5.99 8.82 -11.61
C VAL A 149 7.24 9.45 -12.25
N PRO A 150 7.10 10.32 -13.27
CA PRO A 150 8.24 10.94 -13.94
C PRO A 150 8.86 12.06 -13.06
N ILE A 151 9.59 11.64 -12.03
CA ILE A 151 10.36 12.46 -11.09
C ILE A 151 11.83 12.03 -11.10
N GLU A 152 12.69 12.93 -10.68
CA GLU A 152 14.12 12.64 -10.51
C GLU A 152 14.42 12.33 -9.04
N PHE A 153 15.35 11.40 -8.81
CA PHE A 153 15.89 11.12 -7.49
C PHE A 153 17.22 11.86 -7.34
N ASP A 154 17.18 12.99 -6.65
CA ASP A 154 18.35 13.81 -6.33
C ASP A 154 18.81 13.50 -4.89
N GLU A 155 19.83 12.67 -4.78
CA GLU A 155 20.36 12.23 -3.48
C GLU A 155 20.96 13.39 -2.68
N GLU A 156 21.60 14.35 -3.35
CA GLU A 156 22.20 15.51 -2.69
C GLU A 156 21.13 16.45 -2.13
N ALA A 157 20.09 16.73 -2.93
CA ALA A 157 18.96 17.56 -2.50
C ALA A 157 18.14 16.93 -1.36
N TYR A 158 18.13 15.58 -1.25
CA TYR A 158 17.42 14.84 -0.20
C TYR A 158 18.30 14.57 1.02
N SER A 159 19.61 14.87 0.94
CA SER A 159 20.51 14.71 2.08
C SER A 159 20.16 15.64 3.22
N ARG A 160 20.22 15.10 4.43
CA ARG A 160 19.99 15.89 5.64
C ARG A 160 21.22 16.72 5.95
N HIS A 161 21.09 18.02 5.86
CA HIS A 161 22.12 18.96 6.33
C HIS A 161 21.96 19.28 7.83
N PRO A 162 23.05 19.68 8.53
CA PRO A 162 22.95 20.21 9.88
C PRO A 162 21.93 21.35 9.95
N VAL A 163 21.21 21.42 11.06
CA VAL A 163 20.20 22.48 11.28
C VAL A 163 20.92 23.82 11.40
N ASP A 164 20.54 24.78 10.59
CA ASP A 164 20.94 26.18 10.76
C ASP A 164 20.14 26.82 11.90
N GLU A 165 20.69 26.76 13.10
CA GLU A 165 20.06 27.34 14.30
C GLU A 165 19.86 28.87 14.20
N ALA A 166 20.69 29.57 13.42
CA ALA A 166 20.56 31.02 13.22
C ALA A 166 19.32 31.33 12.39
N ALA A 167 19.12 30.63 11.27
CA ALA A 167 17.94 30.77 10.41
C ALA A 167 16.61 30.44 11.11
N ILE A 168 16.64 29.58 12.15
CA ILE A 168 15.45 29.29 12.96
C ILE A 168 15.12 30.43 13.92
N ARG A 169 16.12 31.07 14.51
CA ARG A 169 15.92 32.19 15.47
C ARG A 169 15.37 33.46 14.82
N ASP A 170 15.70 33.68 13.55
CA ASP A 170 15.26 34.87 12.79
C ASP A 170 13.81 34.78 12.26
N ARG A 171 13.13 33.63 12.46
CA ARG A 171 11.72 33.38 12.04
C ARG A 171 10.70 33.63 13.16
N LYS A 172 10.99 34.47 14.13
CA LYS A 172 10.04 34.89 15.19
C LYS A 172 9.27 36.14 14.79
#